data_8d508b7e1acea21098a8e404e4dbf5cf
#
_entry.id   8d508b7e1acea21098a8e404e4dbf5cf
#
_cell.length_a   1.000
_cell.length_b   1.000
_cell.length_c   1.000
_cell.angle_alpha   90.00
_cell.angle_beta   90.00
_cell.angle_gamma   90.00
#
_symmetry.space_group_name_H-M   'P 1'
#
loop_
_entity.id
_entity.type
_entity.pdbx_description
1 polymer ?
#
loop_
_entity_poly.entity_id
_entity_poly.type
_entity_poly.pdbx_seq_one_letter_code
_entity_poly.pdbx_strand_id
1 'polypeptide(L)'
;MRFEFFTMGGSQLWEDVFFYQKWRIQRNYRTKEYRLLDPCDIQRHSGGFENCRRAFLDYIEIYEISRQRGHMVIMLHGLGDSKNIFKPLWRAVLKEGMMAAAINYPSTRKRIDSHVRQLDFLLNHLEDVQEVSFVTKGVGGIVLRKLMALESPWQTKLKIRRIVQVCPPNQGSKLFAKLEKYSFFRWLLGPILKEVSPNNMIFIPNFPKGTEFGIIATDFPGKNLTNMLSESLKKSLPTPGESDLEGAKEVIHVSNVNYNVFNNDKVVKACVKFLTKGKFN
;
A
#
# COMPACT_ATOMS: atom_id res chain seq x y z
N MET A 1 -10.38 7.68 34.43
CA MET A 1 -10.79 6.51 33.62
C MET A 1 -10.42 6.83 32.18
N ARG A 2 -9.35 6.22 31.62
CA ARG A 2 -9.00 6.39 30.21
C ARG A 2 -9.88 5.43 29.41
N PHE A 3 -10.79 5.94 28.61
CA PHE A 3 -11.55 5.13 27.66
C PHE A 3 -10.59 4.67 26.55
N GLU A 4 -10.33 3.38 26.47
CA GLU A 4 -9.58 2.79 25.35
C GLU A 4 -10.51 2.61 24.16
N PHE A 5 -10.35 3.45 23.14
CA PHE A 5 -11.11 3.31 21.91
C PHE A 5 -10.35 2.41 20.92
N PHE A 6 -10.91 1.23 20.68
CA PHE A 6 -10.44 0.35 19.62
C PHE A 6 -10.82 0.93 18.24
N THR A 7 -9.83 1.28 17.43
CA THR A 7 -10.01 2.09 16.21
C THR A 7 -10.02 1.29 14.91
N MET A 8 -9.83 -0.05 14.98
CA MET A 8 -9.68 -0.94 13.81
C MET A 8 -8.64 -0.43 12.77
N GLY A 9 -7.64 0.36 13.22
CA GLY A 9 -6.62 0.96 12.37
C GLY A 9 -7.09 2.11 11.48
N GLY A 10 -8.34 2.57 11.61
CA GLY A 10 -8.86 3.76 10.93
C GLY A 10 -9.07 3.64 9.42
N SER A 11 -9.36 2.44 8.92
CA SER A 11 -9.61 2.18 7.50
C SER A 11 -10.50 3.26 6.84
N GLN A 12 -10.09 3.78 5.67
CA GLN A 12 -10.79 4.77 4.83
C GLN A 12 -11.10 6.15 5.48
N LEU A 13 -10.70 6.41 6.72
CA LEU A 13 -10.85 7.71 7.39
C LEU A 13 -9.51 8.33 7.80
N TRP A 14 -8.55 7.47 8.11
CA TRP A 14 -7.27 7.86 8.67
C TRP A 14 -6.13 7.40 7.78
N GLU A 15 -5.09 8.21 7.67
CA GLU A 15 -3.88 7.93 6.91
C GLU A 15 -2.67 7.88 7.84
N ASP A 16 -1.84 6.84 7.70
CA ASP A 16 -0.60 6.73 8.46
C ASP A 16 0.38 7.78 7.94
N VAL A 17 0.90 8.62 8.83
CA VAL A 17 1.87 9.68 8.53
C VAL A 17 3.20 9.49 9.27
N PHE A 18 3.24 8.57 10.21
CA PHE A 18 4.43 8.15 10.94
C PHE A 18 4.31 6.67 11.32
N PHE A 19 5.43 5.97 11.31
CA PHE A 19 5.51 4.55 11.68
C PHE A 19 6.82 4.27 12.40
N TYR A 20 6.73 3.64 13.59
CA TYR A 20 7.90 3.18 14.33
C TYR A 20 7.53 1.96 15.18
N GLN A 21 8.16 0.78 14.95
CA GLN A 21 7.93 -0.45 15.74
C GLN A 21 6.43 -0.78 15.94
N LYS A 22 5.63 -0.67 14.85
CA LYS A 22 4.16 -0.83 14.84
C LYS A 22 3.36 0.32 15.47
N TRP A 23 3.96 1.25 16.18
CA TRP A 23 3.33 2.49 16.56
C TRP A 23 3.06 3.36 15.34
N ARG A 24 2.00 4.13 15.37
CA ARG A 24 1.57 4.95 14.24
C ARG A 24 1.07 6.30 14.68
N ILE A 25 1.45 7.34 13.97
CA ILE A 25 0.67 8.58 14.02
C ILE A 25 -0.19 8.59 12.76
N GLN A 26 -1.49 8.78 12.95
CA GLN A 26 -2.45 8.88 11.87
C GLN A 26 -3.03 10.28 11.80
N ARG A 27 -3.29 10.75 10.57
CA ARG A 27 -4.03 11.97 10.30
C ARG A 27 -5.41 11.63 9.75
N ASN A 28 -6.46 12.24 10.27
CA ASN A 28 -7.79 12.15 9.68
C ASN A 28 -7.81 12.92 8.35
N TYR A 29 -8.25 12.28 7.26
CA TYR A 29 -8.23 12.92 5.95
C TYR A 29 -9.19 14.13 5.86
N ARG A 30 -10.26 14.14 6.67
CA ARG A 30 -11.30 15.17 6.66
C ARG A 30 -11.06 16.28 7.70
N THR A 31 -10.93 15.90 8.99
CA THR A 31 -10.77 16.87 10.10
C THR A 31 -9.36 17.41 10.24
N LYS A 32 -8.36 16.72 9.67
CA LYS A 32 -6.92 17.01 9.81
C LYS A 32 -6.36 16.80 11.22
N GLU A 33 -7.13 16.26 12.12
CA GLU A 33 -6.68 15.86 13.45
C GLU A 33 -5.71 14.69 13.38
N TYR A 34 -4.79 14.63 14.34
CA TYR A 34 -3.85 13.53 14.47
C TYR A 34 -4.13 12.71 15.71
N ARG A 35 -3.73 11.44 15.66
CA ARG A 35 -3.76 10.54 16.79
C ARG A 35 -2.57 9.59 16.79
N LEU A 36 -2.10 9.22 17.97
CA LEU A 36 -1.09 8.19 18.18
C LEU A 36 -1.80 6.86 18.50
N LEU A 37 -1.45 5.82 17.74
CA LEU A 37 -1.90 4.46 17.99
C LEU A 37 -0.72 3.59 18.43
N ASP A 38 -0.98 2.71 19.37
CA ASP A 38 -0.06 1.65 19.77
C ASP A 38 -0.09 0.45 18.77
N PRO A 39 0.74 -0.59 18.96
CA PRO A 39 0.75 -1.79 18.15
C PRO A 39 -0.56 -2.58 18.05
N CYS A 40 -1.49 -2.38 19.01
CA CYS A 40 -2.82 -2.98 19.05
C CYS A 40 -3.91 -2.11 18.42
N ASP A 41 -3.54 -1.01 17.75
CA ASP A 41 -4.45 0.01 17.20
C ASP A 41 -5.29 0.73 18.27
N ILE A 42 -4.82 0.78 19.54
CA ILE A 42 -5.46 1.54 20.61
C ILE A 42 -4.94 2.98 20.58
N GLN A 43 -5.85 3.95 20.63
CA GLN A 43 -5.50 5.36 20.65
C GLN A 43 -4.90 5.74 22.01
N ARG A 44 -3.66 6.21 21.99
CA ARG A 44 -2.91 6.62 23.20
C ARG A 44 -2.85 8.13 23.37
N HIS A 45 -2.88 8.88 22.28
CA HIS A 45 -2.87 10.35 22.29
C HIS A 45 -3.62 10.91 21.10
N SER A 46 -4.04 12.19 21.18
CA SER A 46 -4.61 12.97 20.05
C SER A 46 -4.20 14.42 20.16
N GLY A 47 -4.19 15.12 19.02
CA GLY A 47 -3.81 16.54 18.94
C GLY A 47 -3.11 16.86 17.63
N GLY A 48 -2.13 17.75 17.63
CA GLY A 48 -1.26 18.02 16.49
C GLY A 48 -0.21 16.92 16.28
N PHE A 49 0.43 16.90 15.10
CA PHE A 49 1.48 15.91 14.78
C PHE A 49 2.59 15.91 15.83
N GLU A 50 3.14 17.09 16.16
CA GLU A 50 4.24 17.23 17.13
C GLU A 50 3.84 16.79 18.54
N ASN A 51 2.58 17.02 18.95
CA ASN A 51 2.08 16.55 20.24
C ASN A 51 2.00 15.02 20.29
N CYS A 52 1.50 14.39 19.23
CA CYS A 52 1.48 12.94 19.11
C CYS A 52 2.92 12.37 19.07
N ARG A 53 3.84 13.04 18.39
CA ARG A 53 5.24 12.62 18.32
C ARG A 53 5.93 12.73 19.68
N ARG A 54 5.72 13.81 20.42
CA ARG A 54 6.26 13.97 21.78
C ARG A 54 5.72 12.88 22.72
N ALA A 55 4.40 12.65 22.70
CA ALA A 55 3.80 11.56 23.46
C ALA A 55 4.38 10.18 23.07
N PHE A 56 4.71 9.96 21.79
CA PHE A 56 5.37 8.74 21.36
C PHE A 56 6.79 8.60 21.95
N LEU A 57 7.56 9.67 22.03
CA LEU A 57 8.90 9.67 22.67
C LEU A 57 8.80 9.27 24.14
N ASP A 58 7.79 9.79 24.88
CA ASP A 58 7.54 9.37 26.25
C ASP A 58 7.25 7.87 26.34
N TYR A 59 6.50 7.32 25.37
CA TYR A 59 6.23 5.88 25.29
C TYR A 59 7.45 5.03 24.94
N ILE A 60 8.41 5.57 24.14
CA ILE A 60 9.70 4.88 23.89
C ILE A 60 10.39 4.59 25.20
N GLU A 61 10.45 5.56 26.10
CA GLU A 61 11.10 5.43 27.42
C GLU A 61 10.31 4.50 28.33
N ILE A 62 8.99 4.71 28.46
CA ILE A 62 8.11 3.92 29.36
C ILE A 62 8.09 2.44 29.00
N TYR A 63 8.06 2.09 27.70
CA TYR A 63 7.95 0.71 27.23
C TYR A 63 9.28 0.14 26.73
N GLU A 64 10.38 0.85 26.90
CA GLU A 64 11.72 0.45 26.44
C GLU A 64 11.70 -0.02 24.97
N ILE A 65 11.00 0.76 24.10
CA ILE A 65 10.81 0.40 22.70
C ILE A 65 12.16 0.36 21.99
N SER A 66 12.57 -0.82 21.57
CA SER A 66 13.86 -1.00 20.88
C SER A 66 13.91 -0.23 19.57
N ARG A 67 15.11 0.23 19.19
CA ARG A 67 15.32 0.89 17.90
C ARG A 67 15.01 -0.06 16.75
N GLN A 68 14.27 0.46 15.76
CA GLN A 68 14.11 -0.28 14.52
C GLN A 68 15.42 -0.22 13.73
N ARG A 69 15.85 -1.36 13.19
CA ARG A 69 17.12 -1.46 12.46
C ARG A 69 17.00 -2.46 11.32
N GLY A 70 17.69 -2.18 10.23
CA GLY A 70 17.83 -3.11 9.11
C GLY A 70 16.86 -2.81 7.96
N HIS A 71 16.43 -3.86 7.28
CA HIS A 71 15.62 -3.79 6.06
C HIS A 71 14.13 -3.80 6.38
N MET A 72 13.41 -2.80 5.93
CA MET A 72 11.95 -2.69 6.11
C MET A 72 11.20 -2.94 4.81
N VAL A 73 10.16 -3.76 4.86
CA VAL A 73 9.21 -3.97 3.76
C VAL A 73 7.97 -3.13 4.01
N ILE A 74 7.76 -2.12 3.18
CA ILE A 74 6.59 -1.23 3.22
C ILE A 74 5.53 -1.78 2.28
N MET A 75 4.31 -1.95 2.79
CA MET A 75 3.19 -2.57 2.06
C MET A 75 2.08 -1.56 1.81
N LEU A 76 1.68 -1.39 0.54
CA LEU A 76 0.67 -0.43 0.09
C LEU A 76 -0.54 -1.16 -0.50
N HIS A 77 -1.69 -1.01 0.12
CA HIS A 77 -2.92 -1.72 -0.27
C HIS A 77 -3.61 -1.13 -1.51
N GLY A 78 -4.60 -1.85 -2.04
CA GLY A 78 -5.39 -1.45 -3.19
C GLY A 78 -6.60 -0.56 -2.85
N LEU A 79 -7.42 -0.30 -3.86
CA LEU A 79 -8.65 0.47 -3.73
C LEU A 79 -9.65 -0.27 -2.83
N GLY A 80 -10.19 0.43 -1.83
CA GLY A 80 -11.15 -0.12 -0.87
C GLY A 80 -10.57 -1.06 0.19
N ASP A 81 -9.28 -1.38 0.10
CA ASP A 81 -8.59 -2.24 1.06
C ASP A 81 -8.13 -1.48 2.32
N SER A 82 -7.44 -2.18 3.19
CA SER A 82 -6.74 -1.65 4.34
C SER A 82 -5.43 -2.41 4.59
N LYS A 83 -4.61 -1.94 5.51
CA LYS A 83 -3.38 -2.63 5.96
C LYS A 83 -3.58 -4.11 6.31
N ASN A 84 -4.80 -4.48 6.72
CA ASN A 84 -5.11 -5.83 7.22
C ASN A 84 -5.02 -6.93 6.17
N ILE A 85 -5.11 -6.60 4.87
CA ILE A 85 -4.95 -7.60 3.80
C ILE A 85 -3.56 -8.23 3.78
N PHE A 86 -2.56 -7.53 4.31
CA PHE A 86 -1.17 -7.97 4.32
C PHE A 86 -0.80 -8.89 5.50
N LYS A 87 -1.72 -9.24 6.40
CA LYS A 87 -1.40 -10.06 7.57
C LYS A 87 -0.61 -11.34 7.27
N PRO A 88 -0.94 -12.14 6.23
CA PRO A 88 -0.15 -13.32 5.89
C PRO A 88 1.26 -12.97 5.40
N LEU A 89 1.38 -12.01 4.49
CA LEU A 89 2.67 -11.56 3.97
C LEU A 89 3.54 -10.92 5.06
N TRP A 90 2.93 -10.12 5.93
CA TRP A 90 3.62 -9.49 7.05
C TRP A 90 4.31 -10.52 7.96
N ARG A 91 3.58 -11.60 8.31
CA ARG A 91 4.15 -12.71 9.09
C ARG A 91 5.30 -13.39 8.37
N ALA A 92 5.19 -13.59 7.06
CA ALA A 92 6.22 -14.22 6.25
C ALA A 92 7.48 -13.34 6.15
N VAL A 93 7.33 -12.03 5.97
CA VAL A 93 8.43 -11.05 5.94
C VAL A 93 9.19 -11.03 7.28
N LEU A 94 8.46 -11.04 8.41
CA LEU A 94 9.09 -11.09 9.73
C LEU A 94 9.90 -12.38 9.96
N LYS A 95 9.45 -13.53 9.43
CA LYS A 95 10.19 -14.80 9.53
C LYS A 95 11.52 -14.76 8.80
N GLU A 96 11.67 -13.93 7.78
CA GLU A 96 12.93 -13.70 7.06
C GLU A 96 13.84 -12.66 7.75
N GLY A 97 13.50 -12.23 8.96
CA GLY A 97 14.28 -11.24 9.71
C GLY A 97 14.15 -9.79 9.21
N MET A 98 13.24 -9.52 8.27
CA MET A 98 12.97 -8.17 7.80
C MET A 98 11.89 -7.50 8.66
N MET A 99 11.94 -6.18 8.79
CA MET A 99 10.84 -5.40 9.38
C MET A 99 9.69 -5.27 8.37
N ALA A 100 8.47 -5.08 8.86
CA ALA A 100 7.29 -4.95 8.02
C ALA A 100 6.41 -3.78 8.47
N ALA A 101 6.02 -2.93 7.53
CA ALA A 101 5.13 -1.78 7.73
C ALA A 101 4.01 -1.79 6.69
N ALA A 102 2.83 -2.27 7.06
CA ALA A 102 1.64 -2.15 6.22
C ALA A 102 0.98 -0.78 6.48
N ILE A 103 0.96 0.08 5.49
CA ILE A 103 0.52 1.48 5.61
C ILE A 103 -0.96 1.58 5.27
N ASN A 104 -1.69 2.32 6.10
CA ASN A 104 -3.10 2.60 5.89
C ASN A 104 -3.29 3.98 5.26
N TYR A 105 -4.20 4.08 4.29
CA TYR A 105 -4.60 5.33 3.65
C TYR A 105 -6.03 5.23 3.09
N PRO A 106 -6.79 6.34 3.04
CA PRO A 106 -8.18 6.34 2.60
C PRO A 106 -8.30 6.27 1.08
N SER A 107 -8.02 5.11 0.49
CA SER A 107 -7.89 4.89 -0.95
C SER A 107 -9.15 5.20 -1.77
N THR A 108 -10.34 5.20 -1.15
CA THR A 108 -11.60 5.56 -1.82
C THR A 108 -12.00 7.03 -1.66
N ARG A 109 -11.23 7.83 -0.93
CA ARG A 109 -11.64 9.20 -0.52
C ARG A 109 -10.77 10.30 -1.09
N LYS A 110 -9.56 9.97 -1.55
CA LYS A 110 -8.56 10.94 -1.98
C LYS A 110 -8.00 10.57 -3.34
N ARG A 111 -7.42 11.55 -4.02
CA ARG A 111 -6.70 11.38 -5.28
C ARG A 111 -5.34 10.72 -5.05
N ILE A 112 -4.77 10.11 -6.10
CA ILE A 112 -3.45 9.47 -6.07
C ILE A 112 -2.39 10.44 -5.54
N ASP A 113 -2.33 11.67 -6.03
CA ASP A 113 -1.34 12.66 -5.58
C ASP A 113 -1.44 12.99 -4.08
N SER A 114 -2.60 12.86 -3.48
CA SER A 114 -2.77 13.03 -2.04
C SER A 114 -2.17 11.87 -1.24
N HIS A 115 -2.25 10.65 -1.79
CA HIS A 115 -1.60 9.48 -1.20
C HIS A 115 -0.08 9.54 -1.37
N VAL A 116 0.38 10.03 -2.53
CA VAL A 116 1.81 10.27 -2.78
C VAL A 116 2.38 11.23 -1.74
N ARG A 117 1.73 12.39 -1.52
CA ARG A 117 2.17 13.37 -0.49
C ARG A 117 2.16 12.79 0.93
N GLN A 118 1.18 11.95 1.26
CA GLN A 118 1.12 11.29 2.55
C GLN A 118 2.32 10.35 2.75
N LEU A 119 2.60 9.50 1.75
CA LEU A 119 3.71 8.55 1.80
C LEU A 119 5.06 9.25 1.77
N ASP A 120 5.19 10.32 0.99
CA ASP A 120 6.37 11.17 0.98
C ASP A 120 6.65 11.73 2.38
N PHE A 121 5.62 12.29 3.03
CA PHE A 121 5.72 12.75 4.41
C PHE A 121 6.15 11.62 5.36
N LEU A 122 5.52 10.44 5.27
CA LEU A 122 5.86 9.29 6.11
C LEU A 122 7.31 8.85 5.92
N LEU A 123 7.80 8.76 4.68
CA LEU A 123 9.16 8.32 4.39
C LEU A 123 10.21 9.35 4.86
N ASN A 124 9.91 10.63 4.78
CA ASN A 124 10.78 11.68 5.32
C ASN A 124 10.89 11.61 6.86
N HIS A 125 9.88 11.05 7.54
CA HIS A 125 9.85 10.84 8.99
C HIS A 125 10.16 9.39 9.40
N LEU A 126 10.62 8.55 8.47
CA LEU A 126 11.03 7.19 8.80
C LEU A 126 12.42 7.22 9.45
N GLU A 127 12.49 6.78 10.70
CA GLU A 127 13.69 6.84 11.53
C GLU A 127 14.33 5.47 11.68
N ASP A 128 15.65 5.46 11.88
CA ASP A 128 16.43 4.25 12.18
C ASP A 128 16.36 3.15 11.10
N VAL A 129 15.89 3.46 9.89
CA VAL A 129 15.80 2.57 8.72
C VAL A 129 16.73 3.08 7.63
N GLN A 130 17.50 2.18 7.03
CA GLN A 130 18.43 2.52 5.94
C GLN A 130 18.03 1.88 4.61
N GLU A 131 17.40 0.71 4.66
CA GLU A 131 17.00 -0.03 3.48
C GLU A 131 15.49 -0.32 3.48
N VAL A 132 14.84 -0.06 2.35
CA VAL A 132 13.42 -0.32 2.19
C VAL A 132 13.16 -1.14 0.93
N SER A 133 12.18 -2.02 1.00
CA SER A 133 11.53 -2.65 -0.13
C SER A 133 10.04 -2.37 -0.09
N PHE A 134 9.37 -2.50 -1.24
CA PHE A 134 7.94 -2.29 -1.30
C PHE A 134 7.21 -3.53 -1.80
N VAL A 135 6.03 -3.78 -1.23
CA VAL A 135 5.04 -4.67 -1.83
C VAL A 135 3.73 -3.90 -1.98
N THR A 136 3.21 -3.87 -3.18
CA THR A 136 1.99 -3.12 -3.48
C THR A 136 0.90 -4.03 -4.02
N LYS A 137 -0.37 -3.69 -3.75
CA LYS A 137 -1.52 -4.33 -4.38
C LYS A 137 -2.30 -3.30 -5.21
N GLY A 138 -2.67 -3.67 -6.44
CA GLY A 138 -3.55 -2.86 -7.28
C GLY A 138 -3.06 -1.42 -7.45
N VAL A 139 -3.93 -0.46 -7.15
CA VAL A 139 -3.62 0.98 -7.26
C VAL A 139 -2.47 1.45 -6.37
N GLY A 140 -2.12 0.70 -5.31
CA GLY A 140 -0.93 0.97 -4.51
C GLY A 140 0.36 0.97 -5.35
N GLY A 141 0.41 0.17 -6.43
CA GLY A 141 1.51 0.18 -7.39
C GLY A 141 1.62 1.50 -8.17
N ILE A 142 0.48 2.08 -8.53
CA ILE A 142 0.44 3.38 -9.23
C ILE A 142 0.86 4.52 -8.30
N VAL A 143 0.40 4.48 -7.04
CA VAL A 143 0.84 5.44 -6.01
C VAL A 143 2.36 5.37 -5.83
N LEU A 144 2.92 4.16 -5.76
CA LEU A 144 4.37 3.97 -5.61
C LEU A 144 5.16 4.49 -6.83
N ARG A 145 4.69 4.25 -8.06
CA ARG A 145 5.35 4.77 -9.27
C ARG A 145 5.47 6.30 -9.23
N LYS A 146 4.38 7.00 -8.88
CA LYS A 146 4.39 8.46 -8.74
C LYS A 146 5.27 8.92 -7.58
N LEU A 147 5.27 8.20 -6.46
CA LEU A 147 6.11 8.51 -5.30
C LEU A 147 7.61 8.42 -5.64
N MET A 148 8.00 7.37 -6.37
CA MET A 148 9.40 7.15 -6.79
C MET A 148 9.90 8.18 -7.80
N ALA A 149 9.00 8.85 -8.51
CA ALA A 149 9.32 9.90 -9.48
C ALA A 149 9.42 11.31 -8.86
N LEU A 150 9.09 11.46 -7.58
CA LEU A 150 9.33 12.72 -6.87
C LEU A 150 10.82 12.89 -6.57
N GLU A 151 11.24 14.15 -6.51
CA GLU A 151 12.51 14.52 -5.87
C GLU A 151 12.23 14.83 -4.39
N SER A 152 12.73 13.98 -3.48
CA SER A 152 12.42 14.11 -2.06
C SER A 152 13.60 13.68 -1.20
N PRO A 153 13.80 14.35 -0.03
CA PRO A 153 14.93 14.07 0.87
C PRO A 153 15.06 12.62 1.33
N TRP A 154 13.96 11.87 1.47
CA TRP A 154 14.02 10.47 1.88
C TRP A 154 14.80 9.59 0.90
N GLN A 155 14.85 9.96 -0.40
CA GLN A 155 15.57 9.19 -1.44
C GLN A 155 17.09 9.22 -1.27
N THR A 156 17.63 10.21 -0.56
CA THR A 156 19.05 10.26 -0.21
C THR A 156 19.38 9.48 1.06
N LYS A 157 18.37 9.24 1.92
CA LYS A 157 18.51 8.55 3.21
C LYS A 157 18.21 7.05 3.12
N LEU A 158 17.24 6.67 2.28
CA LEU A 158 16.72 5.33 2.18
C LEU A 158 17.18 4.66 0.89
N LYS A 159 17.88 3.54 1.00
CA LYS A 159 18.22 2.71 -0.15
C LYS A 159 17.03 1.82 -0.51
N ILE A 160 16.48 2.03 -1.71
CA ILE A 160 15.45 1.14 -2.25
C ILE A 160 16.11 -0.15 -2.72
N ARG A 161 15.66 -1.29 -2.19
CA ARG A 161 16.18 -2.59 -2.61
C ARG A 161 15.36 -3.21 -3.72
N ARG A 162 14.12 -3.59 -3.41
CA ARG A 162 13.26 -4.32 -4.37
C ARG A 162 11.80 -3.92 -4.22
N ILE A 163 11.08 -4.04 -5.32
CA ILE A 163 9.65 -3.75 -5.38
C ILE A 163 8.93 -4.98 -5.96
N VAL A 164 7.83 -5.38 -5.31
CA VAL A 164 6.89 -6.35 -5.84
C VAL A 164 5.54 -5.68 -6.04
N GLN A 165 5.05 -5.69 -7.27
CA GLN A 165 3.70 -5.24 -7.58
C GLN A 165 2.78 -6.46 -7.76
N VAL A 166 1.68 -6.49 -7.01
CA VAL A 166 0.67 -7.56 -7.10
C VAL A 166 -0.60 -6.99 -7.72
N CYS A 167 -0.99 -7.51 -8.88
CA CYS A 167 -2.15 -7.07 -9.68
C CYS A 167 -2.18 -5.56 -9.93
N PRO A 168 -1.07 -4.90 -10.30
CA PRO A 168 -1.07 -3.47 -10.55
C PRO A 168 -1.81 -3.16 -11.86
N PRO A 169 -2.69 -2.15 -11.91
CA PRO A 169 -3.29 -1.70 -13.18
C PRO A 169 -2.33 -0.77 -13.92
N ASN A 170 -1.13 -1.26 -14.27
CA ASN A 170 -0.06 -0.46 -14.87
C ASN A 170 -0.40 0.11 -16.25
N GLN A 171 -1.27 -0.58 -17.00
CA GLN A 171 -1.82 -0.12 -18.29
C GLN A 171 -3.19 0.54 -18.12
N GLY A 172 -3.60 0.80 -16.86
CA GLY A 172 -4.94 1.27 -16.53
C GLY A 172 -5.97 0.15 -16.44
N SER A 173 -7.13 0.47 -15.90
CA SER A 173 -8.23 -0.49 -15.74
C SER A 173 -9.43 -0.12 -16.60
N LYS A 174 -9.77 -0.97 -17.56
CA LYS A 174 -10.99 -0.86 -18.37
C LYS A 174 -12.25 -0.94 -17.50
N LEU A 175 -12.19 -1.76 -16.45
CA LEU A 175 -13.28 -1.87 -15.47
C LEU A 175 -13.50 -0.54 -14.76
N PHE A 176 -12.44 0.10 -14.25
CA PHE A 176 -12.54 1.38 -13.56
C PHE A 176 -13.06 2.49 -14.47
N ALA A 177 -12.58 2.56 -15.73
CA ALA A 177 -13.08 3.50 -16.72
C ALA A 177 -14.58 3.33 -17.01
N LYS A 178 -15.09 2.12 -16.88
CA LYS A 178 -16.50 1.82 -17.07
C LYS A 178 -17.33 2.15 -15.84
N LEU A 179 -16.87 1.76 -14.65
CA LEU A 179 -17.52 2.06 -13.38
C LEU A 179 -17.58 3.56 -13.09
N GLU A 180 -16.56 4.32 -13.52
CA GLU A 180 -16.49 5.78 -13.37
C GLU A 180 -17.70 6.51 -14.01
N LYS A 181 -18.31 5.95 -15.05
CA LYS A 181 -19.50 6.51 -15.71
C LYS A 181 -20.74 6.54 -14.80
N TYR A 182 -20.78 5.72 -13.77
CA TYR A 182 -21.93 5.63 -12.86
C TYR A 182 -21.66 6.41 -11.56
N SER A 183 -22.57 7.33 -11.21
CA SER A 183 -22.44 8.19 -10.02
C SER A 183 -22.29 7.42 -8.72
N PHE A 184 -23.01 6.30 -8.58
CA PHE A 184 -22.91 5.42 -7.41
C PHE A 184 -21.48 4.91 -7.18
N PHE A 185 -20.82 4.39 -8.23
CA PHE A 185 -19.45 3.92 -8.11
C PHE A 185 -18.44 5.04 -7.88
N ARG A 186 -18.64 6.23 -8.47
CA ARG A 186 -17.81 7.41 -8.17
C ARG A 186 -17.90 7.80 -6.70
N TRP A 187 -19.11 7.77 -6.13
CA TRP A 187 -19.32 8.04 -4.70
C TRP A 187 -18.67 6.98 -3.81
N LEU A 188 -18.81 5.69 -4.15
CA LEU A 188 -18.32 4.56 -3.36
C LEU A 188 -16.80 4.43 -3.42
N LEU A 189 -16.20 4.46 -4.61
CA LEU A 189 -14.81 4.15 -4.89
C LEU A 189 -13.93 5.40 -5.08
N GLY A 190 -14.55 6.56 -5.21
CA GLY A 190 -13.85 7.85 -5.22
C GLY A 190 -13.16 8.20 -6.53
N PRO A 191 -12.27 9.22 -6.49
CA PRO A 191 -11.69 9.83 -7.69
C PRO A 191 -10.69 8.91 -8.41
N ILE A 192 -10.16 7.90 -7.74
CA ILE A 192 -9.16 6.96 -8.31
C ILE A 192 -9.71 6.22 -9.54
N LEU A 193 -11.03 5.98 -9.61
CA LEU A 193 -11.62 5.32 -10.79
C LEU A 193 -11.25 6.04 -12.09
N LYS A 194 -11.31 7.38 -12.09
CA LYS A 194 -10.94 8.20 -13.25
C LYS A 194 -9.43 8.21 -13.45
N GLU A 195 -8.66 8.35 -12.38
CA GLU A 195 -7.21 8.52 -12.44
C GLU A 195 -6.48 7.27 -12.96
N VAL A 196 -7.07 6.09 -12.77
CA VAL A 196 -6.50 4.79 -13.22
C VAL A 196 -7.20 4.27 -14.48
N SER A 197 -7.86 5.11 -15.25
CA SER A 197 -8.34 4.75 -16.58
C SER A 197 -7.19 4.63 -17.59
N PRO A 198 -7.27 3.76 -18.63
CA PRO A 198 -6.19 3.57 -19.60
C PRO A 198 -5.66 4.89 -20.20
N ASN A 199 -6.54 5.82 -20.53
CA ASN A 199 -6.17 7.11 -21.13
C ASN A 199 -5.33 8.00 -20.20
N ASN A 200 -5.41 7.81 -18.90
CA ASN A 200 -4.68 8.60 -17.91
C ASN A 200 -3.32 7.96 -17.52
N MET A 201 -3.10 6.71 -17.89
CA MET A 201 -1.85 6.02 -17.53
C MET A 201 -0.62 6.58 -18.22
N ILE A 202 -0.77 7.26 -19.35
CA ILE A 202 0.32 7.96 -20.05
C ILE A 202 0.98 9.05 -19.19
N PHE A 203 0.26 9.58 -18.19
CA PHE A 203 0.77 10.60 -17.26
C PHE A 203 1.40 10.00 -16.00
N ILE A 204 1.43 8.68 -15.88
CA ILE A 204 2.03 7.98 -14.74
C ILE A 204 3.44 7.56 -15.11
N PRO A 205 4.49 8.09 -14.45
CA PRO A 205 5.87 7.76 -14.79
C PRO A 205 6.15 6.28 -14.55
N ASN A 206 7.12 5.73 -15.28
CA ASN A 206 7.69 4.43 -14.95
C ASN A 206 8.58 4.54 -13.71
N PHE A 207 9.02 3.41 -13.16
CA PHE A 207 10.04 3.44 -12.13
C PHE A 207 11.35 4.03 -12.66
N PRO A 208 12.13 4.73 -11.83
CA PRO A 208 13.46 5.21 -12.20
C PRO A 208 14.35 4.06 -12.72
N LYS A 209 15.24 4.36 -13.69
CA LYS A 209 16.18 3.38 -14.22
C LYS A 209 17.00 2.73 -13.09
N GLY A 210 17.21 1.43 -13.17
CA GLY A 210 17.95 0.68 -12.16
C GLY A 210 17.10 0.20 -10.99
N THR A 211 15.81 0.55 -10.92
CA THR A 211 14.89 -0.02 -9.92
C THR A 211 14.66 -1.51 -10.18
N GLU A 212 14.98 -2.36 -9.20
CA GLU A 212 14.74 -3.80 -9.29
C GLU A 212 13.30 -4.10 -8.86
N PHE A 213 12.42 -4.46 -9.81
CA PHE A 213 11.04 -4.78 -9.51
C PHE A 213 10.52 -5.99 -10.27
N GLY A 214 9.55 -6.68 -9.65
CA GLY A 214 8.84 -7.80 -10.25
C GLY A 214 7.33 -7.64 -10.13
N ILE A 215 6.60 -8.30 -11.00
CA ILE A 215 5.14 -8.22 -11.10
C ILE A 215 4.53 -9.60 -10.91
N ILE A 216 3.52 -9.69 -10.03
CA ILE A 216 2.64 -10.84 -9.89
C ILE A 216 1.28 -10.45 -10.47
N ALA A 217 0.98 -10.92 -11.67
CA ALA A 217 -0.33 -10.79 -12.28
C ALA A 217 -1.24 -11.93 -11.81
N THR A 218 -2.52 -11.68 -11.67
CA THR A 218 -3.51 -12.70 -11.30
C THR A 218 -4.77 -12.56 -12.15
N ASP A 219 -5.54 -13.63 -12.22
CA ASP A 219 -6.90 -13.55 -12.76
C ASP A 219 -7.78 -12.70 -11.84
N PHE A 220 -8.84 -12.12 -12.41
CA PHE A 220 -9.82 -11.42 -11.58
C PHE A 220 -10.45 -12.39 -10.57
N PRO A 221 -10.45 -12.06 -9.27
CA PRO A 221 -10.91 -12.98 -8.24
C PRO A 221 -12.42 -13.17 -8.29
N GLY A 222 -12.83 -14.43 -8.36
CA GLY A 222 -14.18 -14.86 -8.04
C GLY A 222 -15.10 -15.14 -9.23
N LYS A 223 -15.17 -16.42 -9.62
CA LYS A 223 -16.20 -16.93 -10.57
C LYS A 223 -17.61 -16.53 -10.14
N ASN A 224 -17.90 -16.50 -8.84
CA ASN A 224 -19.22 -16.12 -8.33
C ASN A 224 -19.53 -14.64 -8.54
N LEU A 225 -18.55 -13.74 -8.36
CA LEU A 225 -18.73 -12.31 -8.61
C LEU A 225 -18.87 -12.03 -10.10
N THR A 226 -18.11 -12.72 -10.95
CA THR A 226 -18.22 -12.57 -12.41
C THR A 226 -19.59 -12.97 -12.94
N ASN A 227 -20.23 -13.99 -12.35
CA ASN A 227 -21.57 -14.43 -12.76
C ASN A 227 -22.65 -13.38 -12.48
N MET A 228 -22.45 -12.49 -11.50
CA MET A 228 -23.38 -11.41 -11.17
C MET A 228 -23.20 -10.15 -12.05
N LEU A 229 -22.13 -10.09 -12.84
CA LEU A 229 -21.84 -8.94 -13.69
C LEU A 229 -22.56 -9.04 -15.04
N SER A 230 -22.97 -7.90 -15.59
CA SER A 230 -23.45 -7.83 -16.96
C SER A 230 -22.35 -8.23 -17.96
N GLU A 231 -22.73 -8.77 -19.12
CA GLU A 231 -21.76 -9.15 -20.18
C GLU A 231 -20.81 -7.99 -20.56
N SER A 232 -21.33 -6.78 -20.56
CA SER A 232 -20.56 -5.59 -20.80
C SER A 232 -19.46 -5.38 -19.74
N LEU A 233 -19.73 -5.61 -18.45
CA LEU A 233 -18.76 -5.50 -17.37
C LEU A 233 -17.77 -6.68 -17.38
N LYS A 234 -18.22 -7.89 -17.71
CA LYS A 234 -17.34 -9.04 -17.88
C LYS A 234 -16.22 -8.80 -18.90
N LYS A 235 -16.54 -8.19 -20.04
CA LYS A 235 -15.55 -7.80 -21.08
C LYS A 235 -14.53 -6.73 -20.61
N SER A 236 -14.78 -6.12 -19.47
CA SER A 236 -13.91 -5.07 -18.89
C SER A 236 -13.16 -5.54 -17.64
N LEU A 237 -13.29 -6.82 -17.28
CA LEU A 237 -12.55 -7.38 -16.14
C LEU A 237 -11.04 -7.27 -16.38
N PRO A 238 -10.27 -7.04 -15.31
CA PRO A 238 -8.82 -6.98 -15.40
C PRO A 238 -8.24 -8.22 -16.07
N THR A 239 -7.33 -8.01 -16.98
CA THR A 239 -6.54 -9.04 -17.65
C THR A 239 -5.12 -9.02 -17.13
N PRO A 240 -4.36 -10.13 -17.20
CA PRO A 240 -2.95 -10.13 -16.80
C PRO A 240 -2.13 -9.05 -17.48
N GLY A 241 -2.37 -8.75 -18.77
CA GLY A 241 -1.67 -7.70 -19.53
C GLY A 241 -1.91 -6.27 -19.01
N GLU A 242 -2.97 -6.01 -18.25
CA GLU A 242 -3.14 -4.71 -17.58
C GLU A 242 -2.06 -4.45 -16.51
N SER A 243 -1.39 -5.50 -16.04
CA SER A 243 -0.31 -5.40 -15.05
C SER A 243 1.06 -5.13 -15.65
N ASP A 244 1.25 -5.27 -16.96
CA ASP A 244 2.55 -5.15 -17.61
C ASP A 244 3.16 -3.76 -17.43
N LEU A 245 4.45 -3.72 -17.17
CA LEU A 245 5.25 -2.49 -17.07
C LEU A 245 6.65 -2.76 -17.59
N GLU A 246 7.09 -1.92 -18.50
CA GLU A 246 8.45 -1.97 -19.04
C GLU A 246 9.50 -1.85 -17.94
N GLY A 247 10.57 -2.64 -18.04
CA GLY A 247 11.65 -2.70 -17.05
C GLY A 247 11.42 -3.66 -15.90
N ALA A 248 10.28 -4.38 -15.86
CA ALA A 248 10.08 -5.45 -14.89
C ALA A 248 11.13 -6.55 -15.09
N LYS A 249 11.85 -6.90 -14.00
CA LYS A 249 12.85 -7.96 -14.03
C LYS A 249 12.23 -9.33 -14.27
N GLU A 250 11.07 -9.56 -13.71
CA GLU A 250 10.31 -10.81 -13.82
C GLU A 250 8.81 -10.54 -13.68
N VAL A 251 8.02 -11.20 -14.49
CA VAL A 251 6.56 -11.18 -14.42
C VAL A 251 6.07 -12.62 -14.29
N ILE A 252 5.28 -12.91 -13.26
CA ILE A 252 4.65 -14.21 -13.10
C ILE A 252 3.13 -14.07 -13.05
N HIS A 253 2.45 -15.15 -13.46
CA HIS A 253 1.00 -15.25 -13.38
C HIS A 253 0.59 -16.32 -12.36
N VAL A 254 -0.27 -15.94 -11.41
CA VAL A 254 -0.83 -16.84 -10.39
C VAL A 254 -2.36 -16.91 -10.56
N SER A 255 -2.86 -18.06 -10.98
CA SER A 255 -4.29 -18.31 -11.17
C SER A 255 -5.00 -18.69 -9.87
N ASN A 256 -6.34 -18.64 -9.90
CA ASN A 256 -7.21 -19.09 -8.81
C ASN A 256 -6.93 -18.38 -7.47
N VAL A 257 -6.74 -17.09 -7.50
CA VAL A 257 -6.59 -16.25 -6.29
C VAL A 257 -7.95 -15.71 -5.84
N ASN A 258 -8.10 -15.55 -4.53
CA ASN A 258 -9.23 -14.87 -3.92
C ASN A 258 -9.05 -13.33 -3.96
N TYR A 259 -10.10 -12.58 -3.61
CA TYR A 259 -10.03 -11.12 -3.48
C TYR A 259 -8.85 -10.67 -2.61
N ASN A 260 -8.64 -11.30 -1.47
CA ASN A 260 -7.40 -11.11 -0.72
C ASN A 260 -6.33 -12.06 -1.27
N VAL A 261 -5.56 -11.56 -2.24
CA VAL A 261 -4.50 -12.30 -2.93
C VAL A 261 -3.42 -12.83 -1.99
N PHE A 262 -3.21 -12.19 -0.83
CA PHE A 262 -2.22 -12.63 0.17
C PHE A 262 -2.70 -13.79 1.06
N ASN A 263 -3.95 -14.25 0.92
CA ASN A 263 -4.38 -15.54 1.47
C ASN A 263 -3.90 -16.73 0.61
N ASN A 264 -3.29 -16.46 -0.55
CA ASN A 264 -2.71 -17.48 -1.41
C ASN A 264 -1.22 -17.62 -1.09
N ASP A 265 -0.82 -18.80 -0.59
CA ASP A 265 0.57 -19.09 -0.20
C ASP A 265 1.57 -18.94 -1.34
N LYS A 266 1.17 -19.22 -2.59
CA LYS A 266 2.04 -19.05 -3.77
C LYS A 266 2.40 -17.58 -3.96
N VAL A 267 1.43 -16.66 -3.80
CA VAL A 267 1.66 -15.21 -3.89
C VAL A 267 2.58 -14.75 -2.76
N VAL A 268 2.31 -15.18 -1.53
CA VAL A 268 3.14 -14.81 -0.36
C VAL A 268 4.58 -15.29 -0.53
N LYS A 269 4.77 -16.57 -0.91
CA LYS A 269 6.11 -17.17 -1.15
C LYS A 269 6.84 -16.46 -2.28
N ALA A 270 6.16 -16.15 -3.38
CA ALA A 270 6.74 -15.41 -4.50
C ALA A 270 7.19 -14.00 -4.06
N CYS A 271 6.34 -13.26 -3.34
CA CYS A 271 6.73 -11.94 -2.79
C CYS A 271 8.01 -12.04 -1.94
N VAL A 272 8.03 -12.96 -0.96
CA VAL A 272 9.18 -13.13 -0.06
C VAL A 272 10.43 -13.53 -0.85
N LYS A 273 10.31 -14.46 -1.80
CA LYS A 273 11.43 -14.91 -2.61
C LYS A 273 12.01 -13.79 -3.47
N PHE A 274 11.16 -12.97 -4.08
CA PHE A 274 11.63 -11.80 -4.84
C PHE A 274 12.30 -10.77 -3.93
N LEU A 275 11.73 -10.48 -2.77
CA LEU A 275 12.31 -9.55 -1.78
C LEU A 275 13.71 -10.00 -1.31
N THR A 276 13.92 -11.29 -1.13
CA THR A 276 15.20 -11.85 -0.63
C THR A 276 16.20 -12.15 -1.74
N LYS A 277 15.76 -12.68 -2.89
CA LYS A 277 16.63 -13.22 -3.95
C LYS A 277 16.54 -12.45 -5.28
N GLY A 278 15.58 -11.55 -5.45
CA GLY A 278 15.37 -10.80 -6.70
C GLY A 278 14.80 -11.63 -7.85
N LYS A 279 14.15 -12.75 -7.54
CA LYS A 279 13.46 -13.61 -8.52
C LYS A 279 12.28 -14.33 -7.85
N PHE A 280 11.26 -14.68 -8.64
CA PHE A 280 10.08 -15.40 -8.14
C PHE A 280 10.29 -16.92 -8.09
N ASN A 281 11.14 -17.47 -8.93
CA ASN A 281 11.44 -18.90 -9.05
C ASN A 281 12.81 -19.27 -8.54
#